data_07d380ab6c9d56a92291efd402884325
#
_entry.id   07d380ab6c9d56a92291efd402884325
#
_cell.length_a   1.000
_cell.length_b   1.000
_cell.length_c   1.000
_cell.angle_alpha   90.00
_cell.angle_beta   90.00
_cell.angle_gamma   90.00
#
_symmetry.space_group_name_H-M   'P 1'
#
loop_
_entity.id
_entity.type
_entity.pdbx_description
1 polymer ?
#
loop_
_entity_poly.entity_id
_entity_poly.type
_entity_poly.pdbx_seq_one_letter_code
_entity_poly.pdbx_strand_id
1 'polypeptide(L)'
;MSRGIDPLTTIMWTGDEVVSQSIPKRALKDLKDLFSNPIIIWDNYYANDYCPSRFYIGPHSGRKSLINEVKGIGINPTGLPFTDMICLSRSASDKTNQQIFEEFNIPIEFNKVLPYFTSPFKNLPSLDIKGINKILNTHEALCIQWKSELQLEWAPYLWKFYLDLQLLKKIKKNETKFNLEEWLKRRYSDPLTKTILRN
;
A
#
# COMPACT_ATOMS: atom_id res chain seq x y z
N MET A 1 -25.62 25.44 6.57
CA MET A 1 -25.10 26.46 7.50
C MET A 1 -24.18 25.77 8.48
N SER A 2 -22.86 25.97 8.40
CA SER A 2 -21.87 25.47 9.36
C SER A 2 -22.05 26.22 10.69
N ARG A 3 -22.93 25.74 11.54
CA ARG A 3 -23.17 26.35 12.86
C ARG A 3 -21.91 26.17 13.72
N GLY A 4 -21.12 27.22 13.87
CA GLY A 4 -20.07 27.33 14.87
C GLY A 4 -18.62 27.10 14.43
N ILE A 5 -18.35 26.87 13.13
CA ILE A 5 -16.95 26.79 12.63
C ILE A 5 -16.60 28.10 11.94
N ASP A 6 -15.44 28.67 12.32
CA ASP A 6 -14.91 29.87 11.66
C ASP A 6 -14.78 29.62 10.15
N PRO A 7 -15.32 30.46 9.26
CA PRO A 7 -15.22 30.31 7.81
C PRO A 7 -13.81 30.21 7.26
N LEU A 8 -12.80 30.70 7.96
CA LEU A 8 -11.39 30.61 7.59
C LEU A 8 -10.77 29.23 7.95
N THR A 9 -11.44 28.46 8.79
CA THR A 9 -10.98 27.10 9.16
C THR A 9 -11.01 26.19 7.95
N THR A 10 -9.92 25.49 7.68
CA THR A 10 -9.87 24.43 6.67
C THR A 10 -10.26 23.10 7.29
N ILE A 11 -11.19 22.38 6.66
CA ILE A 11 -11.63 21.06 7.09
C ILE A 11 -10.74 20.02 6.41
N MET A 12 -10.16 19.12 7.19
CA MET A 12 -9.48 17.93 6.69
C MET A 12 -10.43 16.73 6.73
N TRP A 13 -10.54 16.02 5.60
CA TRP A 13 -11.46 14.89 5.46
C TRP A 13 -10.81 13.72 4.72
N THR A 14 -11.01 12.51 5.21
CA THR A 14 -10.37 11.29 4.68
C THR A 14 -11.21 10.57 3.60
N GLY A 15 -12.43 11.03 3.35
CA GLY A 15 -13.46 10.28 2.64
C GLY A 15 -14.43 9.62 3.62
N ASP A 16 -15.29 8.75 3.11
CA ASP A 16 -16.28 8.02 3.92
C ASP A 16 -15.63 6.96 4.81
N GLU A 17 -14.40 6.57 4.48
CA GLU A 17 -13.60 5.61 5.25
C GLU A 17 -12.25 6.21 5.60
N VAL A 18 -11.64 5.72 6.68
CA VAL A 18 -10.29 6.16 7.12
C VAL A 18 -9.26 5.91 6.02
N VAL A 19 -9.33 4.75 5.35
CA VAL A 19 -8.50 4.40 4.19
C VAL A 19 -9.43 4.10 3.02
N SER A 20 -9.70 5.12 2.22
CA SER A 20 -10.63 5.03 1.08
C SER A 20 -9.94 4.53 -0.18
N GLN A 21 -10.52 3.53 -0.84
CA GLN A 21 -10.06 3.09 -2.18
C GLN A 21 -10.26 4.20 -3.21
N SER A 22 -11.43 4.83 -3.19
CA SER A 22 -11.77 5.99 -4.00
C SER A 22 -12.66 6.93 -3.20
N ILE A 23 -12.62 8.21 -3.52
CA ILE A 23 -13.49 9.21 -2.92
C ILE A 23 -14.41 9.75 -4.02
N PRO A 24 -15.70 9.40 -4.02
CA PRO A 24 -16.62 9.84 -5.07
C PRO A 24 -16.95 11.33 -4.91
N LYS A 25 -17.13 12.04 -6.03
CA LYS A 25 -17.55 13.45 -6.01
C LYS A 25 -18.83 13.69 -5.23
N ARG A 26 -19.75 12.72 -5.21
CA ARG A 26 -21.00 12.83 -4.46
C ARG A 26 -20.74 13.00 -2.96
N ALA A 27 -19.88 12.17 -2.38
CA ALA A 27 -19.55 12.26 -0.96
C ALA A 27 -18.92 13.62 -0.60
N LEU A 28 -18.04 14.14 -1.48
CA LEU A 28 -17.50 15.50 -1.31
C LEU A 28 -18.60 16.57 -1.42
N LYS A 29 -19.58 16.40 -2.33
CA LYS A 29 -20.71 17.33 -2.45
C LYS A 29 -21.54 17.34 -1.17
N ASP A 30 -21.89 16.17 -0.65
CA ASP A 30 -22.64 16.03 0.60
C ASP A 30 -21.93 16.74 1.76
N LEU A 31 -20.59 16.66 1.81
CA LEU A 31 -19.78 17.38 2.79
C LEU A 31 -19.83 18.91 2.57
N LYS A 32 -19.73 19.38 1.31
CA LYS A 32 -19.84 20.81 0.97
C LYS A 32 -21.22 21.41 1.26
N ASP A 33 -22.26 20.61 1.18
CA ASP A 33 -23.62 21.04 1.54
C ASP A 33 -23.77 21.26 3.06
N LEU A 34 -22.96 20.58 3.87
CA LEU A 34 -22.90 20.75 5.32
C LEU A 34 -21.98 21.90 5.75
N PHE A 35 -20.85 22.08 5.03
CA PHE A 35 -19.80 23.02 5.39
C PHE A 35 -19.41 23.90 4.19
N SER A 36 -19.45 25.23 4.39
CA SER A 36 -18.94 26.20 3.41
C SER A 36 -17.42 26.40 3.47
N ASN A 37 -16.75 25.73 4.39
CA ASN A 37 -15.32 25.84 4.66
C ASN A 37 -14.47 25.21 3.54
N PRO A 38 -13.26 25.70 3.31
CA PRO A 38 -12.30 25.03 2.43
C PRO A 38 -12.02 23.61 2.88
N ILE A 39 -12.00 22.65 1.94
CA ILE A 39 -11.78 21.25 2.23
C ILE A 39 -10.40 20.84 1.69
N ILE A 40 -9.62 20.13 2.50
CA ILE A 40 -8.43 19.38 2.11
C ILE A 40 -8.73 17.90 2.33
N ILE A 41 -8.42 17.07 1.35
CA ILE A 41 -8.44 15.62 1.55
C ILE A 41 -7.19 15.24 2.35
N TRP A 42 -7.37 14.58 3.50
CA TRP A 42 -6.32 13.90 4.22
C TRP A 42 -6.28 12.45 3.75
N ASP A 43 -5.38 12.15 2.83
CA ASP A 43 -5.39 10.87 2.11
C ASP A 43 -4.49 9.82 2.75
N ASN A 44 -5.10 8.78 3.29
CA ASN A 44 -4.43 7.65 3.91
C ASN A 44 -4.12 6.50 2.93
N TYR A 45 -4.14 6.76 1.61
CA TYR A 45 -3.97 5.71 0.59
C TYR A 45 -2.67 4.91 0.75
N TYR A 46 -1.59 5.57 1.12
CA TYR A 46 -0.28 4.97 1.33
C TYR A 46 0.07 4.73 2.81
N ALA A 47 -0.71 5.25 3.73
CA ALA A 47 -0.44 5.10 5.16
C ALA A 47 -0.30 3.63 5.55
N ASN A 48 0.64 3.33 6.44
CA ASN A 48 0.90 2.00 6.95
C ASN A 48 0.95 1.93 8.49
N ASP A 49 0.70 3.04 9.18
CA ASP A 49 0.68 3.14 10.65
C ASP A 49 -0.27 2.15 11.32
N TYR A 50 -1.40 1.85 10.65
CA TYR A 50 -2.35 0.80 11.06
C TYR A 50 -1.88 -0.62 10.68
N CYS A 51 -0.76 -0.75 9.95
CA CYS A 51 -0.30 -2.00 9.35
C CYS A 51 1.21 -1.97 9.06
N PRO A 52 2.05 -1.82 10.09
CA PRO A 52 3.47 -1.49 9.93
C PRO A 52 4.32 -2.59 9.29
N SER A 53 3.73 -3.75 8.99
CA SER A 53 4.43 -4.87 8.33
C SER A 53 4.41 -4.81 6.82
N ARG A 54 3.92 -3.73 6.23
CA ARG A 54 3.81 -3.57 4.77
C ARG A 54 3.96 -2.11 4.35
N PHE A 55 4.21 -1.92 3.07
CA PHE A 55 4.13 -0.64 2.37
C PHE A 55 3.40 -0.83 1.04
N TYR A 56 2.95 0.27 0.45
CA TYR A 56 2.33 0.27 -0.87
C TYR A 56 2.99 1.32 -1.76
N ILE A 57 3.28 0.94 -3.00
CA ILE A 57 3.91 1.81 -4.00
C ILE A 57 3.16 1.81 -5.34
N GLY A 58 1.95 1.32 -5.35
CA GLY A 58 1.15 1.32 -6.59
C GLY A 58 0.68 2.71 -7.00
N PRO A 59 0.04 2.82 -8.16
CA PRO A 59 -0.50 4.09 -8.64
C PRO A 59 -1.48 4.70 -7.65
N HIS A 60 -1.35 6.00 -7.40
CA HIS A 60 -2.30 6.77 -6.63
C HIS A 60 -3.60 6.95 -7.43
N SER A 61 -4.67 6.31 -7.03
CA SER A 61 -5.90 6.23 -7.81
C SER A 61 -7.14 6.72 -7.05
N GLY A 62 -8.21 7.01 -7.81
CA GLY A 62 -9.50 7.40 -7.23
C GLY A 62 -9.57 8.83 -6.68
N ARG A 63 -8.59 9.72 -7.00
CA ARG A 63 -8.51 11.11 -6.54
C ARG A 63 -8.54 12.15 -7.66
N LYS A 64 -8.25 11.77 -8.90
CA LYS A 64 -8.17 12.70 -10.04
C LYS A 64 -9.41 13.58 -10.21
N SER A 65 -10.60 13.04 -9.95
CA SER A 65 -11.86 13.77 -10.05
C SER A 65 -12.04 14.85 -8.98
N LEU A 66 -11.23 14.87 -7.94
CA LEU A 66 -11.34 15.78 -6.79
C LEU A 66 -10.36 16.95 -6.85
N ILE A 67 -9.31 16.88 -7.66
CA ILE A 67 -8.22 17.87 -7.66
C ILE A 67 -8.73 19.31 -7.80
N ASN A 68 -9.72 19.54 -8.68
CA ASN A 68 -10.31 20.85 -8.90
C ASN A 68 -11.50 21.16 -7.96
N GLU A 69 -11.84 20.26 -7.07
CA GLU A 69 -13.00 20.36 -6.18
C GLU A 69 -12.61 20.69 -4.74
N VAL A 70 -11.34 20.51 -4.39
CA VAL A 70 -10.80 20.71 -3.04
C VAL A 70 -9.66 21.71 -3.05
N LYS A 71 -9.33 22.26 -1.88
CA LYS A 71 -8.19 23.17 -1.72
C LYS A 71 -6.84 22.46 -1.92
N GLY A 72 -6.81 21.16 -1.67
CA GLY A 72 -5.60 20.34 -1.83
C GLY A 72 -5.83 18.90 -1.36
N ILE A 73 -4.81 18.07 -1.59
CA ILE A 73 -4.74 16.69 -1.11
C ILE A 73 -3.43 16.57 -0.31
N GLY A 74 -3.56 16.34 0.99
CA GLY A 74 -2.44 16.00 1.87
C GLY A 74 -2.31 14.49 1.96
N ILE A 75 -1.15 13.96 1.61
CA ILE A 75 -0.89 12.52 1.67
C ILE A 75 -0.32 12.18 3.03
N ASN A 76 -0.98 11.26 3.75
CA ASN A 76 -0.41 10.63 4.93
C ASN A 76 0.64 9.61 4.45
N PRO A 77 1.94 9.82 4.76
CA PRO A 77 3.03 9.01 4.22
C PRO A 77 3.15 7.65 4.91
N THR A 78 4.07 6.81 4.40
CA THR A 78 4.40 5.52 5.02
C THR A 78 5.32 5.66 6.24
N GLY A 79 6.00 6.80 6.39
CA GLY A 79 7.09 6.99 7.34
C GLY A 79 8.40 6.31 6.92
N LEU A 80 8.48 5.84 5.68
CA LEU A 80 9.64 5.25 5.05
C LEU A 80 10.17 6.23 3.99
N PRO A 81 11.26 6.98 4.25
CA PRO A 81 11.63 8.15 3.45
C PRO A 81 11.77 7.87 1.95
N PHE A 82 12.44 6.79 1.56
CA PHE A 82 12.62 6.46 0.13
C PHE A 82 11.34 5.92 -0.51
N THR A 83 10.52 5.19 0.24
CA THR A 83 9.18 4.77 -0.20
C THR A 83 8.27 5.98 -0.40
N ASP A 84 8.33 6.96 0.48
CA ASP A 84 7.52 8.17 0.41
C ASP A 84 7.88 9.02 -0.84
N MET A 85 9.14 9.04 -1.25
CA MET A 85 9.54 9.64 -2.54
C MET A 85 8.85 8.96 -3.72
N ILE A 86 8.75 7.63 -3.72
CA ILE A 86 8.00 6.88 -4.75
C ILE A 86 6.52 7.24 -4.70
N CYS A 87 5.91 7.25 -3.51
CA CYS A 87 4.49 7.57 -3.32
C CYS A 87 4.16 8.98 -3.80
N LEU A 88 5.01 9.97 -3.50
CA LEU A 88 4.88 11.35 -3.97
C LEU A 88 5.04 11.44 -5.48
N SER A 89 6.03 10.77 -6.06
CA SER A 89 6.22 10.69 -7.52
C SER A 89 4.98 10.10 -8.23
N ARG A 90 4.39 9.03 -7.65
CA ARG A 90 3.13 8.43 -8.12
C ARG A 90 1.93 9.36 -8.01
N SER A 91 1.89 10.19 -6.99
CA SER A 91 0.76 11.10 -6.76
C SER A 91 0.83 12.34 -7.65
N ALA A 92 2.04 12.80 -7.96
CA ALA A 92 2.29 13.97 -8.80
C ALA A 92 2.20 13.67 -10.30
N SER A 93 2.31 12.39 -10.72
CA SER A 93 2.39 12.02 -12.13
C SER A 93 1.82 10.63 -12.42
N ASP A 94 1.44 10.40 -13.69
CA ASP A 94 0.94 9.10 -14.19
C ASP A 94 2.08 8.15 -14.61
N LYS A 95 3.22 8.17 -13.91
CA LYS A 95 4.35 7.29 -14.23
C LYS A 95 3.95 5.81 -14.21
N THR A 96 4.41 5.08 -15.21
CA THR A 96 4.29 3.61 -15.27
C THR A 96 5.18 2.95 -14.22
N ASN A 97 4.96 1.66 -13.95
CA ASN A 97 5.84 0.90 -13.07
C ASN A 97 7.28 0.88 -13.59
N GLN A 98 7.47 0.77 -14.90
CA GLN A 98 8.79 0.79 -15.51
C GLN A 98 9.53 2.11 -15.25
N GLN A 99 8.88 3.24 -15.46
CA GLN A 99 9.47 4.57 -15.19
C GLN A 99 9.84 4.76 -13.72
N ILE A 100 9.00 4.27 -12.80
CA ILE A 100 9.33 4.28 -11.35
C ILE A 100 10.52 3.37 -11.06
N PHE A 101 10.59 2.18 -11.66
CA PHE A 101 11.69 1.25 -11.42
C PHE A 101 13.02 1.82 -11.93
N GLU A 102 13.02 2.46 -13.08
CA GLU A 102 14.18 3.15 -13.65
C GLU A 102 14.62 4.33 -12.78
N GLU A 103 13.67 5.19 -12.37
CA GLU A 103 13.95 6.39 -11.56
C GLU A 103 14.54 6.05 -10.18
N PHE A 104 14.06 4.98 -9.55
CA PHE A 104 14.46 4.58 -8.19
C PHE A 104 15.42 3.37 -8.16
N ASN A 105 15.95 2.96 -9.32
CA ASN A 105 16.84 1.81 -9.46
C ASN A 105 16.28 0.53 -8.83
N ILE A 106 14.99 0.26 -9.01
CA ILE A 106 14.33 -0.95 -8.52
C ILE A 106 14.59 -2.08 -9.51
N PRO A 107 15.11 -3.25 -9.08
CA PRO A 107 15.34 -4.39 -9.97
C PRO A 107 14.07 -4.88 -10.64
N ILE A 108 14.15 -5.28 -11.90
CA ILE A 108 13.02 -5.76 -12.70
C ILE A 108 12.34 -6.98 -12.08
N GLU A 109 13.09 -7.76 -11.31
CA GLU A 109 12.60 -8.91 -10.53
C GLU A 109 11.49 -8.53 -9.58
N PHE A 110 11.46 -7.28 -9.11
CA PHE A 110 10.42 -6.76 -8.22
C PHE A 110 9.02 -6.81 -8.86
N ASN A 111 8.91 -6.83 -10.18
CA ASN A 111 7.62 -7.03 -10.87
C ASN A 111 6.88 -8.30 -10.42
N LYS A 112 7.60 -9.35 -10.01
CA LYS A 112 6.99 -10.58 -9.50
C LYS A 112 6.44 -10.43 -8.08
N VAL A 113 6.97 -9.48 -7.33
CA VAL A 113 6.61 -9.18 -5.94
C VAL A 113 5.61 -8.02 -5.85
N LEU A 114 5.68 -7.08 -6.79
CA LEU A 114 4.87 -5.87 -6.83
C LEU A 114 3.36 -6.08 -6.61
N PRO A 115 2.69 -7.14 -7.12
CA PRO A 115 1.26 -7.36 -6.86
C PRO A 115 0.89 -7.35 -5.37
N TYR A 116 1.82 -7.72 -4.49
CA TYR A 116 1.64 -7.78 -3.04
C TYR A 116 1.90 -6.44 -2.34
N PHE A 117 2.55 -5.51 -3.03
CA PHE A 117 2.91 -4.18 -2.54
C PHE A 117 2.28 -3.05 -3.38
N THR A 118 1.25 -3.34 -4.16
CA THR A 118 0.61 -2.34 -5.02
C THR A 118 -0.40 -1.49 -4.26
N SER A 119 -1.31 -2.11 -3.52
CA SER A 119 -2.45 -1.42 -2.88
C SER A 119 -3.11 -2.32 -1.83
N PRO A 120 -3.64 -1.75 -0.74
CA PRO A 120 -4.40 -2.50 0.27
C PRO A 120 -5.72 -3.09 -0.27
N PHE A 121 -6.22 -2.52 -1.37
CA PHE A 121 -7.53 -2.88 -1.94
C PHE A 121 -7.46 -3.96 -3.02
N LYS A 122 -6.25 -4.24 -3.52
CA LYS A 122 -6.08 -5.19 -4.62
C LYS A 122 -6.28 -6.62 -4.14
N ASN A 123 -7.08 -7.38 -4.87
CA ASN A 123 -7.14 -8.83 -4.67
C ASN A 123 -5.79 -9.43 -5.06
N LEU A 124 -5.24 -10.22 -4.15
CA LEU A 124 -3.99 -10.92 -4.40
C LEU A 124 -4.20 -12.07 -5.39
N PRO A 125 -3.22 -12.32 -6.29
CA PRO A 125 -3.30 -13.46 -7.20
C PRO A 125 -3.30 -14.77 -6.42
N SER A 126 -4.03 -15.75 -6.92
CA SER A 126 -3.93 -17.14 -6.42
C SER A 126 -2.51 -17.65 -6.63
N LEU A 127 -1.97 -18.33 -5.62
CA LEU A 127 -0.62 -18.89 -5.64
C LEU A 127 -0.67 -20.41 -5.53
N ASP A 128 -0.26 -21.07 -6.60
CA ASP A 128 0.15 -22.49 -6.57
C ASP A 128 1.63 -22.62 -6.19
N ILE A 129 2.11 -23.84 -6.01
CA ILE A 129 3.52 -24.12 -5.66
C ILE A 129 4.49 -23.59 -6.72
N LYS A 130 4.11 -23.65 -8.01
CA LYS A 130 4.92 -23.13 -9.12
C LYS A 130 5.05 -21.61 -9.05
N GLY A 131 3.94 -20.91 -8.79
CA GLY A 131 3.91 -19.46 -8.59
C GLY A 131 4.74 -19.04 -7.39
N ILE A 132 4.62 -19.73 -6.25
CA ILE A 132 5.44 -19.49 -5.06
C ILE A 132 6.93 -19.62 -5.39
N ASN A 133 7.34 -20.72 -6.03
CA ASN A 133 8.74 -20.93 -6.41
C ASN A 133 9.27 -19.83 -7.34
N LYS A 134 8.45 -19.39 -8.31
CA LYS A 134 8.81 -18.29 -9.22
C LYS A 134 9.10 -16.98 -8.48
N ILE A 135 8.36 -16.71 -7.40
CA ILE A 135 8.59 -15.52 -6.56
C ILE A 135 9.81 -15.76 -5.65
N LEU A 136 9.92 -16.92 -5.01
CA LEU A 136 11.07 -17.26 -4.16
C LEU A 136 12.41 -17.13 -4.90
N ASN A 137 12.46 -17.43 -6.19
CA ASN A 137 13.67 -17.27 -7.01
C ASN A 137 14.13 -15.82 -7.19
N THR A 138 13.33 -14.82 -6.78
CA THR A 138 13.75 -13.42 -6.80
C THR A 138 14.42 -12.96 -5.50
N HIS A 139 14.43 -13.80 -4.47
CA HIS A 139 14.95 -13.45 -3.15
C HIS A 139 16.40 -12.96 -3.19
N GLU A 140 17.27 -13.69 -3.88
CA GLU A 140 18.68 -13.33 -3.97
C GLU A 140 18.88 -11.96 -4.62
N ALA A 141 18.21 -11.72 -5.75
CA ALA A 141 18.28 -10.44 -6.46
C ALA A 141 17.80 -9.27 -5.59
N LEU A 142 16.66 -9.43 -4.90
CA LEU A 142 16.00 -8.34 -4.17
C LEU A 142 16.52 -8.13 -2.75
N CYS A 143 16.96 -9.20 -2.07
CA CYS A 143 17.38 -9.11 -0.67
C CYS A 143 18.89 -9.08 -0.47
N ILE A 144 19.68 -9.54 -1.48
CA ILE A 144 21.13 -9.74 -1.32
C ILE A 144 21.94 -8.94 -2.35
N GLN A 145 21.60 -9.06 -3.64
CA GLN A 145 22.37 -8.44 -4.72
C GLN A 145 22.02 -6.96 -4.94
N TRP A 146 20.78 -6.58 -4.77
CA TRP A 146 20.36 -5.18 -4.89
C TRP A 146 20.98 -4.32 -3.79
N LYS A 147 21.72 -3.29 -4.17
CA LYS A 147 22.45 -2.40 -3.26
C LYS A 147 21.91 -0.97 -3.44
N SER A 148 21.05 -0.54 -2.50
CA SER A 148 20.51 0.83 -2.47
C SER A 148 19.96 1.14 -1.08
N GLU A 149 19.78 2.41 -0.76
CA GLU A 149 19.10 2.86 0.45
C GLU A 149 17.66 2.37 0.48
N LEU A 150 16.99 2.34 -0.67
CA LEU A 150 15.64 1.81 -0.81
C LEU A 150 15.58 0.31 -0.47
N GLN A 151 16.59 -0.46 -0.87
CA GLN A 151 16.68 -1.87 -0.50
C GLN A 151 16.85 -2.05 1.01
N LEU A 152 17.68 -1.23 1.66
CA LEU A 152 17.85 -1.27 3.11
C LEU A 152 16.53 -0.96 3.84
N GLU A 153 15.77 0.01 3.34
CA GLU A 153 14.45 0.36 3.88
C GLU A 153 13.45 -0.79 3.69
N TRP A 154 13.47 -1.47 2.54
CA TRP A 154 12.54 -2.56 2.23
C TRP A 154 12.97 -3.93 2.77
N ALA A 155 14.21 -4.09 3.20
CA ALA A 155 14.76 -5.39 3.63
C ALA A 155 13.88 -6.09 4.68
N PRO A 156 13.42 -5.46 5.78
CA PRO A 156 12.58 -6.12 6.78
C PRO A 156 11.27 -6.67 6.21
N TYR A 157 10.65 -5.93 5.28
CA TYR A 157 9.38 -6.29 4.65
C TYR A 157 9.56 -7.41 3.64
N LEU A 158 10.60 -7.35 2.82
CA LEU A 158 10.91 -8.38 1.83
C LEU A 158 11.27 -9.70 2.52
N TRP A 159 12.15 -9.67 3.52
CA TRP A 159 12.50 -10.89 4.29
C TRP A 159 11.27 -11.54 4.90
N LYS A 160 10.40 -10.76 5.54
CA LYS A 160 9.16 -11.24 6.13
C LYS A 160 8.24 -11.85 5.08
N PHE A 161 8.08 -11.20 3.93
CA PHE A 161 7.30 -11.69 2.80
C PHE A 161 7.82 -13.03 2.28
N TYR A 162 9.14 -13.19 2.11
CA TYR A 162 9.73 -14.45 1.66
C TYR A 162 9.58 -15.58 2.69
N LEU A 163 9.70 -15.29 3.98
CA LEU A 163 9.43 -16.28 5.04
C LEU A 163 7.98 -16.75 5.00
N ASP A 164 7.02 -15.85 4.77
CA ASP A 164 5.61 -16.19 4.64
C ASP A 164 5.32 -17.00 3.37
N LEU A 165 6.02 -16.73 2.26
CA LEU A 165 5.95 -17.58 1.05
C LEU A 165 6.47 -18.98 1.31
N GLN A 166 7.56 -19.14 2.03
CA GLN A 166 8.09 -20.45 2.41
C GLN A 166 7.11 -21.20 3.31
N LEU A 167 6.50 -20.51 4.28
CA LEU A 167 5.45 -21.08 5.12
C LEU A 167 4.27 -21.54 4.29
N LEU A 168 3.74 -20.69 3.42
CA LEU A 168 2.63 -21.03 2.51
C LEU A 168 2.96 -22.25 1.64
N LYS A 169 4.20 -22.33 1.14
CA LYS A 169 4.67 -23.51 0.38
C LYS A 169 4.60 -24.81 1.21
N LYS A 170 5.04 -24.77 2.48
CA LYS A 170 4.98 -25.92 3.39
C LYS A 170 3.55 -26.32 3.71
N ILE A 171 2.65 -25.34 3.95
CA ILE A 171 1.23 -25.58 4.17
C ILE A 171 0.61 -26.32 2.97
N LYS A 172 0.83 -25.80 1.74
CA LYS A 172 0.31 -26.41 0.51
C LYS A 172 0.84 -27.80 0.22
N LYS A 173 1.98 -28.17 0.79
CA LYS A 173 2.58 -29.51 0.67
C LYS A 173 2.21 -30.43 1.84
N ASN A 174 1.45 -29.95 2.82
CA ASN A 174 1.19 -30.66 4.08
C ASN A 174 2.49 -31.03 4.85
N GLU A 175 3.52 -30.21 4.72
CA GLU A 175 4.86 -30.45 5.33
C GLU A 175 5.01 -29.78 6.69
N THR A 176 3.97 -29.16 7.24
CA THR A 176 4.06 -28.45 8.53
C THR A 176 2.82 -28.61 9.38
N LYS A 177 3.04 -28.75 10.70
CA LYS A 177 2.02 -28.50 11.71
C LYS A 177 2.08 -27.01 12.05
N PHE A 178 1.06 -26.28 11.68
CA PHE A 178 1.05 -24.81 11.74
C PHE A 178 0.03 -24.33 12.77
N ASN A 179 0.49 -23.52 13.73
CA ASN A 179 -0.39 -22.83 14.66
C ASN A 179 -0.80 -21.48 14.08
N LEU A 180 -1.96 -21.47 13.42
CA LEU A 180 -2.52 -20.30 12.76
C LEU A 180 -2.81 -19.15 13.75
N GLU A 181 -3.33 -19.47 14.92
CA GLU A 181 -3.71 -18.47 15.92
C GLU A 181 -2.49 -17.70 16.44
N GLU A 182 -1.41 -18.42 16.77
CA GLU A 182 -0.16 -17.81 17.22
C GLU A 182 0.51 -16.97 16.14
N TRP A 183 0.46 -17.45 14.89
CA TRP A 183 0.98 -16.73 13.75
C TRP A 183 0.22 -15.42 13.51
N LEU A 184 -1.12 -15.44 13.58
CA LEU A 184 -1.97 -14.27 13.37
C LEU A 184 -1.72 -13.15 14.38
N LYS A 185 -1.41 -13.45 15.63
CA LYS A 185 -1.09 -12.45 16.65
C LYS A 185 0.03 -11.49 16.23
N ARG A 186 0.91 -11.92 15.31
CA ARG A 186 2.09 -11.18 14.85
C ARG A 186 1.99 -10.71 13.40
N ARG A 187 0.89 -10.99 12.70
CA ARG A 187 0.78 -10.86 11.24
C ARG A 187 -0.47 -10.11 10.76
N TYR A 188 -0.93 -9.18 11.56
CA TYR A 188 -2.10 -8.39 11.15
C TYR A 188 -1.84 -7.68 9.82
N SER A 189 -2.71 -7.96 8.84
CA SER A 189 -2.72 -7.31 7.51
C SER A 189 -1.42 -7.41 6.68
N ASP A 190 -0.53 -8.33 6.97
CA ASP A 190 0.63 -8.60 6.10
C ASP A 190 0.18 -9.04 4.70
N PRO A 191 0.99 -8.85 3.65
CA PRO A 191 0.60 -9.09 2.27
C PRO A 191 0.01 -10.48 1.99
N LEU A 192 0.48 -11.53 2.67
CA LEU A 192 0.03 -12.90 2.48
C LEU A 192 -0.96 -13.40 3.53
N THR A 193 -1.33 -12.60 4.53
CA THR A 193 -2.22 -13.04 5.61
C THR A 193 -3.50 -13.64 5.09
N LYS A 194 -4.23 -12.96 4.22
CA LYS A 194 -5.48 -13.47 3.63
C LYS A 194 -5.29 -14.75 2.80
N THR A 195 -4.13 -14.91 2.16
CA THR A 195 -3.81 -16.10 1.36
C THR A 195 -3.55 -17.29 2.26
N ILE A 196 -2.83 -17.10 3.36
CA ILE A 196 -2.51 -18.15 4.32
C ILE A 196 -3.76 -18.60 5.09
N LEU A 197 -4.64 -17.66 5.44
CA LEU A 197 -5.91 -17.95 6.12
C LEU A 197 -6.89 -18.81 5.30
N ARG A 198 -6.75 -18.82 3.98
CA ARG A 198 -7.64 -19.56 3.06
C ARG A 198 -7.12 -20.95 2.71
N ASN A 199 -5.97 -21.35 3.20
CA ASN A 199 -5.34 -22.63 2.96
C ASN A 199 -5.23 -23.45 4.24
#